data_945ec75ec9d2d08421a25b73c5d0305f
#
_entry.id   945ec75ec9d2d08421a25b73c5d0305f
#
_cell.length_a   1.000
_cell.length_b   1.000
_cell.length_c   1.000
_cell.angle_alpha   90.00
_cell.angle_beta   90.00
_cell.angle_gamma   90.00
#
_symmetry.space_group_name_H-M   'P 1'
#
loop_
_entity.id
_entity.type
_entity.pdbx_description
1 polymer ?
#
loop_
_entity_poly.entity_id
_entity_poly.type
_entity_poly.pdbx_seq_one_letter_code
_entity_poly.pdbx_strand_id
1 'polypeptide(L)'
;MLRNIVLLAISAGFLLPSGCTTNAATRAKVEDRTLNDPNQGSTVINSPAEDAKITSPTVQATPYATPPAPQPSPQQHSSASHSSSKANVAVASLVSSADNSIKHGDFRSASAAIERALRHDPKNADLWHRLAQVRLRQSEYAQVESLSLKSNALSNGNKPLMARNWSLISKARRLRGDAVGADEAEVNAYQLSH
;
A
#
# COMPACT_ATOMS: atom_id res chain seq x y z
N MET A 1 -25.79 -24.41 -55.89
CA MET A 1 -24.57 -24.88 -56.55
C MET A 1 -23.44 -24.86 -55.56
N LEU A 2 -23.01 -26.04 -55.20
CA LEU A 2 -21.67 -26.63 -55.03
C LEU A 2 -20.79 -25.89 -53.99
N ARG A 3 -20.57 -26.53 -52.82
CA ARG A 3 -19.57 -27.56 -52.42
C ARG A 3 -18.17 -26.95 -52.31
N ASN A 4 -17.65 -26.90 -51.07
CA ASN A 4 -16.45 -27.67 -50.80
C ASN A 4 -16.27 -27.90 -49.31
N ILE A 5 -16.42 -29.15 -48.96
CA ILE A 5 -15.98 -29.82 -47.72
C ILE A 5 -14.48 -30.07 -47.90
N VAL A 6 -13.64 -29.66 -46.99
CA VAL A 6 -12.32 -30.24 -46.77
C VAL A 6 -12.18 -30.60 -45.31
N LEU A 7 -12.43 -31.87 -45.04
CA LEU A 7 -11.96 -32.62 -43.89
C LEU A 7 -10.46 -32.90 -44.09
N LEU A 8 -9.64 -32.55 -43.13
CA LEU A 8 -8.32 -33.17 -43.00
C LEU A 8 -8.03 -33.42 -41.52
N ALA A 9 -8.25 -34.66 -41.13
CA ALA A 9 -7.77 -35.21 -39.88
C ALA A 9 -6.30 -35.50 -40.01
N ILE A 10 -5.49 -35.03 -39.10
CA ILE A 10 -4.15 -35.59 -38.85
C ILE A 10 -4.03 -35.80 -37.34
N SER A 11 -4.17 -37.03 -36.95
CA SER A 11 -3.78 -37.61 -35.68
C SER A 11 -2.26 -37.78 -35.69
N ALA A 12 -1.58 -37.17 -34.73
CA ALA A 12 -0.24 -37.62 -34.36
C ALA A 12 -0.14 -37.56 -32.84
N GLY A 13 -0.17 -38.74 -32.25
CA GLY A 13 0.07 -38.92 -30.82
C GLY A 13 1.51 -38.54 -30.46
N PHE A 14 1.64 -37.82 -29.41
CA PHE A 14 2.94 -37.61 -28.73
C PHE A 14 2.80 -38.06 -27.30
N LEU A 15 3.22 -39.32 -27.08
CA LEU A 15 3.46 -39.87 -25.75
C LEU A 15 4.70 -39.20 -25.18
N LEU A 16 4.53 -38.41 -24.12
CA LEU A 16 5.64 -37.92 -23.31
C LEU A 16 5.66 -38.65 -21.97
N PRO A 17 6.82 -39.10 -21.52
CA PRO A 17 6.96 -39.90 -20.30
C PRO A 17 6.78 -39.03 -19.05
N SER A 18 6.05 -39.58 -18.09
CA SER A 18 5.92 -39.13 -16.72
C SER A 18 7.29 -39.08 -16.04
N GLY A 19 7.80 -37.88 -15.84
CA GLY A 19 8.93 -37.64 -14.95
C GLY A 19 8.40 -37.02 -13.65
N CYS A 20 8.06 -37.85 -12.66
CA CYS A 20 7.89 -37.39 -11.29
C CYS A 20 9.25 -37.04 -10.70
N THR A 21 9.62 -35.75 -10.70
CA THR A 21 10.66 -35.28 -9.80
C THR A 21 9.98 -34.72 -8.57
N THR A 22 9.88 -35.53 -7.53
CA THR A 22 9.58 -35.09 -6.17
C THR A 22 10.73 -34.25 -5.69
N ASN A 23 10.56 -32.94 -5.80
CA ASN A 23 11.46 -31.99 -5.14
C ASN A 23 11.07 -31.95 -3.68
N ALA A 24 11.76 -32.76 -2.87
CA ALA A 24 11.69 -32.71 -1.42
C ALA A 24 12.20 -31.32 -0.99
N ALA A 25 11.26 -30.43 -0.69
CA ALA A 25 11.58 -29.17 -0.03
C ALA A 25 12.21 -29.50 1.32
N THR A 26 13.53 -29.37 1.40
CA THR A 26 14.28 -29.34 2.66
C THR A 26 13.75 -28.16 3.46
N ARG A 27 12.86 -28.45 4.40
CA ARG A 27 12.51 -27.49 5.46
C ARG A 27 13.79 -27.14 6.19
N ALA A 28 14.23 -25.91 6.07
CA ALA A 28 15.26 -25.37 6.93
C ALA A 28 14.75 -25.49 8.38
N LYS A 29 15.48 -26.27 9.16
CA LYS A 29 15.28 -26.42 10.60
C LYS A 29 15.54 -25.04 11.22
N VAL A 30 14.51 -24.39 11.68
CA VAL A 30 14.63 -23.21 12.54
C VAL A 30 15.23 -23.71 13.85
N GLU A 31 16.51 -23.46 14.07
CA GLU A 31 17.12 -23.62 15.38
C GLU A 31 16.59 -22.51 16.28
N ASP A 32 15.69 -22.90 17.16
CA ASP A 32 15.24 -22.09 18.28
C ASP A 32 16.43 -21.95 19.25
N ARG A 33 17.11 -20.81 19.21
CA ARG A 33 18.17 -20.46 20.16
C ARG A 33 17.55 -19.95 21.46
N THR A 34 16.79 -20.78 22.13
CA THR A 34 16.58 -20.62 23.56
C THR A 34 17.81 -21.18 24.27
N LEU A 35 18.74 -20.31 24.53
CA LEU A 35 19.84 -20.61 25.45
C LEU A 35 19.27 -20.69 26.88
N ASN A 36 18.77 -21.86 27.25
CA ASN A 36 18.64 -22.23 28.64
C ASN A 36 20.00 -22.79 29.09
N ASP A 37 20.82 -21.91 29.64
CA ASP A 37 22.01 -22.29 30.38
C ASP A 37 21.65 -22.33 31.88
N PRO A 38 21.56 -23.50 32.54
CA PRO A 38 21.14 -23.60 33.93
C PRO A 38 22.30 -23.40 34.92
N ASN A 39 23.39 -22.76 34.53
CA ASN A 39 24.54 -22.64 35.46
C ASN A 39 25.23 -21.27 35.39
N GLN A 40 24.48 -20.17 35.69
CA GLN A 40 25.14 -18.97 36.18
C GLN A 40 24.46 -18.47 37.46
N GLY A 41 25.22 -18.61 38.51
CA GLY A 41 24.86 -18.30 39.88
C GLY A 41 24.41 -16.84 40.04
N SER A 42 23.36 -16.70 40.81
CA SER A 42 22.89 -15.44 41.38
C SER A 42 23.99 -14.76 42.18
N THR A 43 24.55 -13.70 41.63
CA THR A 43 25.30 -12.73 42.45
C THR A 43 24.33 -11.62 42.81
N VAL A 44 23.75 -11.74 43.99
CA VAL A 44 23.03 -10.66 44.65
C VAL A 44 24.07 -9.63 45.08
N ILE A 45 24.11 -8.50 44.40
CA ILE A 45 24.89 -7.36 44.87
C ILE A 45 23.95 -6.52 45.74
N ASN A 46 24.04 -6.75 47.05
CA ASN A 46 23.57 -5.82 48.07
C ASN A 46 24.46 -4.59 48.03
N SER A 47 23.92 -3.46 47.56
CA SER A 47 24.53 -2.14 47.83
C SER A 47 23.88 -1.52 49.04
N PRO A 48 24.70 -1.08 50.03
CA PRO A 48 24.16 -0.38 51.18
C PRO A 48 23.73 1.02 50.81
N ALA A 49 22.62 1.45 51.41
CA ALA A 49 22.16 2.82 51.38
C ALA A 49 23.19 3.73 52.08
N GLU A 50 23.72 4.71 51.37
CA GLU A 50 24.49 5.81 51.96
C GLU A 50 23.62 7.06 51.93
N ASP A 51 23.28 7.53 53.13
CA ASP A 51 22.62 8.81 53.40
C ASP A 51 23.46 9.97 52.88
N ALA A 52 23.15 10.53 51.75
CA ALA A 52 23.65 11.80 51.28
C ALA A 52 22.67 12.93 51.63
N LYS A 53 22.96 13.58 52.73
CA LYS A 53 22.34 14.82 53.19
C LYS A 53 22.54 15.92 52.17
N ILE A 54 21.51 16.22 51.40
CA ILE A 54 21.51 17.30 50.43
C ILE A 54 21.19 18.60 51.18
N THR A 55 22.21 19.40 51.43
CA THR A 55 22.09 20.79 51.88
C THR A 55 21.65 21.63 50.69
N SER A 56 20.43 22.12 50.75
CA SER A 56 19.92 23.10 49.78
C SER A 56 20.64 24.45 49.90
N PRO A 57 21.23 25.00 48.83
CA PRO A 57 21.63 26.40 48.84
C PRO A 57 20.41 27.26 48.65
N THR A 58 20.14 28.15 49.62
CA THR A 58 19.20 29.24 49.54
C THR A 58 19.61 30.19 48.40
N VAL A 59 18.89 30.15 47.29
CA VAL A 59 19.04 31.13 46.21
C VAL A 59 18.16 32.29 46.52
N GLN A 60 18.78 33.43 46.81
CA GLN A 60 18.10 34.74 46.97
C GLN A 60 17.40 35.08 45.65
N ALA A 61 16.09 35.31 45.75
CA ALA A 61 15.27 35.81 44.64
C ALA A 61 15.65 37.25 44.33
N THR A 62 16.34 37.48 43.23
CA THR A 62 16.40 38.80 42.57
C THR A 62 15.08 38.98 41.81
N PRO A 63 14.44 40.18 41.93
CA PRO A 63 13.22 40.45 41.17
C PRO A 63 13.55 40.53 39.69
N TYR A 64 13.18 39.48 38.94
CA TYR A 64 13.25 39.47 37.50
C TYR A 64 12.14 40.40 36.93
N ALA A 65 12.56 41.47 36.26
CA ALA A 65 11.64 42.31 35.50
C ALA A 65 10.92 41.47 34.43
N THR A 66 9.61 41.41 34.53
CA THR A 66 8.72 40.74 33.56
C THR A 66 8.95 41.36 32.18
N PRO A 67 9.35 40.59 31.16
CA PRO A 67 9.36 41.07 29.77
C PRO A 67 7.91 41.36 29.34
N PRO A 68 7.65 42.42 28.55
CA PRO A 68 6.32 42.72 28.06
C PRO A 68 5.81 41.55 27.22
N ALA A 69 4.55 41.15 27.45
CA ALA A 69 3.88 40.08 26.72
C ALA A 69 3.96 40.32 25.20
N PRO A 70 4.26 39.28 24.40
CA PRO A 70 4.21 39.41 22.93
C PRO A 70 2.78 39.76 22.51
N GLN A 71 2.63 40.91 21.87
CA GLN A 71 1.36 41.29 21.24
C GLN A 71 1.04 40.27 20.16
N PRO A 72 -0.20 39.75 20.05
CA PRO A 72 -0.58 38.87 18.94
C PRO A 72 -0.52 39.67 17.65
N SER A 73 0.47 39.38 16.83
CA SER A 73 0.54 39.84 15.44
C SER A 73 -0.68 39.32 14.70
N PRO A 74 -1.35 40.14 13.86
CA PRO A 74 -2.45 39.66 13.04
C PRO A 74 -1.93 38.58 12.08
N GLN A 75 -2.23 37.31 12.36
CA GLN A 75 -1.92 36.21 11.47
C GLN A 75 -2.79 36.36 10.21
N GLN A 76 -2.15 36.72 9.12
CA GLN A 76 -2.74 36.70 7.79
C GLN A 76 -3.11 35.26 7.38
N HIS A 77 -4.38 34.90 7.60
CA HIS A 77 -4.96 33.61 7.19
C HIS A 77 -5.23 33.48 5.68
N SER A 78 -4.50 34.26 4.84
CA SER A 78 -4.75 34.28 3.39
C SER A 78 -3.96 33.25 2.57
N SER A 79 -3.05 32.44 3.18
CA SER A 79 -2.15 31.57 2.43
C SER A 79 -2.68 30.16 2.17
N ALA A 80 -3.72 29.71 2.87
CA ALA A 80 -4.21 28.33 2.76
C ALA A 80 -5.00 28.04 1.47
N SER A 81 -5.72 29.04 0.95
CA SER A 81 -6.57 28.88 -0.23
C SER A 81 -5.76 28.78 -1.54
N HIS A 82 -4.62 29.45 -1.62
CA HIS A 82 -3.78 29.43 -2.83
C HIS A 82 -2.91 28.18 -2.95
N SER A 83 -2.54 27.54 -1.85
CA SER A 83 -1.77 26.31 -1.86
C SER A 83 -2.63 25.11 -2.30
N SER A 84 -3.87 25.04 -1.85
CA SER A 84 -4.83 24.00 -2.23
C SER A 84 -5.18 24.04 -3.72
N SER A 85 -5.39 25.24 -4.27
CA SER A 85 -5.64 25.44 -5.69
C SER A 85 -4.46 24.98 -6.56
N LYS A 86 -3.24 25.33 -6.21
CA LYS A 86 -2.02 24.89 -6.92
C LYS A 86 -1.83 23.38 -6.85
N ALA A 87 -2.11 22.75 -5.71
CA ALA A 87 -2.04 21.29 -5.55
C ALA A 87 -3.04 20.58 -6.48
N ASN A 88 -4.28 21.08 -6.57
CA ASN A 88 -5.30 20.52 -7.45
C ASN A 88 -4.93 20.62 -8.92
N VAL A 89 -4.36 21.74 -9.36
CA VAL A 89 -3.87 21.92 -10.74
C VAL A 89 -2.71 20.97 -11.03
N ALA A 90 -1.78 20.81 -10.09
CA ALA A 90 -0.66 19.89 -10.23
C ALA A 90 -1.14 18.43 -10.33
N VAL A 91 -2.10 18.03 -9.50
CA VAL A 91 -2.73 16.69 -9.58
C VAL A 91 -3.39 16.48 -10.93
N ALA A 92 -4.18 17.44 -11.41
CA ALA A 92 -4.86 17.34 -12.70
C ALA A 92 -3.87 17.18 -13.87
N SER A 93 -2.78 17.95 -13.89
CA SER A 93 -1.75 17.85 -14.94
C SER A 93 -1.03 16.50 -14.91
N LEU A 94 -0.74 15.95 -13.72
CA LEU A 94 -0.11 14.65 -13.54
C LEU A 94 -1.05 13.50 -13.97
N VAL A 95 -2.33 13.61 -13.68
CA VAL A 95 -3.34 12.65 -14.14
C VAL A 95 -3.42 12.67 -15.68
N SER A 96 -3.47 13.84 -16.31
CA SER A 96 -3.46 13.96 -17.77
C SER A 96 -2.19 13.36 -18.40
N SER A 97 -1.03 13.56 -17.76
CA SER A 97 0.22 12.94 -18.19
C SER A 97 0.15 11.41 -18.09
N ALA A 98 -0.40 10.88 -16.99
CA ALA A 98 -0.59 9.44 -16.81
C ALA A 98 -1.55 8.86 -17.87
N ASP A 99 -2.66 9.52 -18.14
CA ASP A 99 -3.63 9.08 -19.17
C ASP A 99 -2.99 9.05 -20.58
N ASN A 100 -2.14 10.02 -20.90
CA ASN A 100 -1.37 10.00 -22.15
C ASN A 100 -0.38 8.83 -22.18
N SER A 101 0.36 8.59 -21.11
CA SER A 101 1.29 7.45 -21.02
C SER A 101 0.56 6.11 -21.16
N ILE A 102 -0.62 5.95 -20.56
CA ILE A 102 -1.47 4.76 -20.70
C ILE A 102 -1.88 4.53 -22.16
N LYS A 103 -2.27 5.58 -22.87
CA LYS A 103 -2.65 5.50 -24.30
C LYS A 103 -1.50 5.01 -25.19
N HIS A 104 -0.26 5.34 -24.83
CA HIS A 104 0.93 4.90 -25.54
C HIS A 104 1.49 3.57 -25.02
N GLY A 105 0.84 2.94 -24.03
CA GLY A 105 1.31 1.67 -23.44
C GLY A 105 2.50 1.83 -22.48
N ASP A 106 2.91 3.06 -22.16
CA ASP A 106 3.98 3.32 -21.21
C ASP A 106 3.44 3.32 -19.77
N PHE A 107 3.19 2.11 -19.27
CA PHE A 107 2.67 1.92 -17.92
C PHE A 107 3.65 2.31 -16.82
N ARG A 108 4.97 2.35 -17.11
CA ARG A 108 5.98 2.81 -16.16
C ARG A 108 5.86 4.31 -15.91
N SER A 109 5.85 5.09 -16.97
CA SER A 109 5.66 6.55 -16.87
C SER A 109 4.29 6.90 -16.29
N ALA A 110 3.25 6.15 -16.65
CA ALA A 110 1.91 6.32 -16.08
C ALA A 110 1.91 6.13 -14.56
N SER A 111 2.49 5.03 -14.04
CA SER A 111 2.56 4.81 -12.60
C SER A 111 3.36 5.90 -11.89
N ALA A 112 4.51 6.30 -12.44
CA ALA A 112 5.31 7.37 -11.85
C ALA A 112 4.57 8.72 -11.78
N ALA A 113 3.76 9.05 -12.80
CA ALA A 113 2.94 10.26 -12.80
C ALA A 113 1.84 10.21 -11.73
N ILE A 114 1.14 9.07 -11.59
CA ILE A 114 0.11 8.89 -10.56
C ILE A 114 0.73 8.91 -9.15
N GLU A 115 1.87 8.27 -8.95
CA GLU A 115 2.59 8.31 -7.66
C GLU A 115 3.03 9.73 -7.28
N ARG A 116 3.41 10.56 -8.26
CA ARG A 116 3.65 11.98 -8.01
C ARG A 116 2.37 12.72 -7.64
N ALA A 117 1.25 12.43 -8.30
CA ALA A 117 -0.04 13.00 -7.94
C ALA A 117 -0.46 12.63 -6.50
N LEU A 118 -0.22 11.38 -6.09
CA LEU A 118 -0.47 10.90 -4.73
C LEU A 118 0.40 11.58 -3.66
N ARG A 119 1.58 12.11 -4.00
CA ARG A 119 2.35 12.95 -3.07
C ARG A 119 1.69 14.30 -2.80
N HIS A 120 0.92 14.83 -3.75
CA HIS A 120 0.16 16.06 -3.57
C HIS A 120 -1.19 15.83 -2.90
N ASP A 121 -1.84 14.70 -3.18
CA ASP A 121 -3.14 14.34 -2.61
C ASP A 121 -3.19 12.85 -2.22
N PRO A 122 -2.60 12.49 -1.07
CA PRO A 122 -2.49 11.10 -0.63
C PRO A 122 -3.83 10.48 -0.18
N LYS A 123 -4.86 11.32 0.04
CA LYS A 123 -6.19 10.85 0.46
C LYS A 123 -7.17 10.68 -0.72
N ASN A 124 -6.74 10.93 -1.93
CA ASN A 124 -7.56 10.81 -3.12
C ASN A 124 -7.75 9.34 -3.52
N ALA A 125 -8.93 8.81 -3.23
CA ALA A 125 -9.26 7.42 -3.51
C ALA A 125 -9.17 7.07 -5.02
N ASP A 126 -9.55 8.00 -5.91
CA ASP A 126 -9.49 7.77 -7.35
C ASP A 126 -8.05 7.63 -7.87
N LEU A 127 -7.08 8.33 -7.28
CA LEU A 127 -5.67 8.17 -7.63
C LEU A 127 -5.14 6.78 -7.26
N TRP A 128 -5.53 6.25 -6.10
CA TRP A 128 -5.19 4.88 -5.69
C TRP A 128 -5.82 3.85 -6.62
N HIS A 129 -7.08 4.05 -7.01
CA HIS A 129 -7.75 3.22 -8.00
C HIS A 129 -7.01 3.23 -9.36
N ARG A 130 -6.65 4.42 -9.86
CA ARG A 130 -5.89 4.56 -11.12
C ARG A 130 -4.54 3.86 -11.06
N LEU A 131 -3.83 3.97 -9.93
CA LEU A 131 -2.56 3.25 -9.75
C LEU A 131 -2.78 1.73 -9.79
N ALA A 132 -3.83 1.23 -9.15
CA ALA A 132 -4.19 -0.20 -9.20
C ALA A 132 -4.47 -0.66 -10.65
N GLN A 133 -5.17 0.15 -11.45
CA GLN A 133 -5.41 -0.14 -12.87
C GLN A 133 -4.10 -0.25 -13.67
N VAL A 134 -3.15 0.66 -13.44
CA VAL A 134 -1.85 0.62 -14.11
C VAL A 134 -1.05 -0.61 -13.67
N ARG A 135 -1.04 -0.95 -12.36
CA ARG A 135 -0.38 -2.15 -11.84
C ARG A 135 -0.95 -3.44 -12.43
N LEU A 136 -2.26 -3.48 -12.67
CA LEU A 136 -2.89 -4.61 -13.38
C LEU A 136 -2.32 -4.80 -14.79
N ARG A 137 -2.06 -3.69 -15.51
CA ARG A 137 -1.44 -3.73 -16.86
C ARG A 137 0.03 -4.16 -16.81
N GLN A 138 0.69 -3.93 -15.68
CA GLN A 138 2.07 -4.37 -15.42
C GLN A 138 2.15 -5.82 -14.90
N SER A 139 1.01 -6.51 -14.75
CA SER A 139 0.89 -7.85 -14.16
C SER A 139 1.33 -7.93 -12.69
N GLU A 140 1.36 -6.80 -11.98
CA GLU A 140 1.72 -6.69 -10.56
C GLU A 140 0.49 -6.95 -9.67
N TYR A 141 -0.10 -8.14 -9.79
CA TYR A 141 -1.42 -8.48 -9.24
C TYR A 141 -1.54 -8.33 -7.72
N ALA A 142 -0.49 -8.63 -6.96
CA ALA A 142 -0.50 -8.44 -5.51
C ALA A 142 -0.64 -6.96 -5.11
N GLN A 143 -0.01 -6.07 -5.88
CA GLN A 143 -0.13 -4.64 -5.66
C GLN A 143 -1.52 -4.12 -6.04
N VAL A 144 -2.16 -4.68 -7.08
CA VAL A 144 -3.54 -4.31 -7.45
C VAL A 144 -4.47 -4.48 -6.26
N GLU A 145 -4.40 -5.61 -5.55
CA GLU A 145 -5.25 -5.88 -4.40
C GLU A 145 -5.02 -4.84 -3.29
N SER A 146 -3.77 -4.63 -2.87
CA SER A 146 -3.45 -3.70 -1.79
C SER A 146 -3.85 -2.25 -2.11
N LEU A 147 -3.61 -1.80 -3.34
CA LEU A 147 -3.97 -0.44 -3.79
C LEU A 147 -5.48 -0.25 -3.90
N SER A 148 -6.22 -1.25 -4.39
CA SER A 148 -7.67 -1.22 -4.47
C SER A 148 -8.31 -1.19 -3.08
N LEU A 149 -7.79 -1.96 -2.12
CA LEU A 149 -8.24 -1.90 -0.72
C LEU A 149 -7.93 -0.54 -0.09
N LYS A 150 -6.78 0.07 -0.41
CA LYS A 150 -6.46 1.43 0.03
C LYS A 150 -7.42 2.45 -0.55
N SER A 151 -7.77 2.33 -1.83
CA SER A 151 -8.80 3.17 -2.46
C SER A 151 -10.16 3.01 -1.76
N ASN A 152 -10.58 1.78 -1.44
CA ASN A 152 -11.81 1.52 -0.71
C ASN A 152 -11.83 2.22 0.66
N ALA A 153 -10.74 2.12 1.41
CA ALA A 153 -10.62 2.74 2.73
C ALA A 153 -10.71 4.28 2.68
N LEU A 154 -10.32 4.88 1.57
CA LEU A 154 -10.33 6.34 1.37
C LEU A 154 -11.57 6.84 0.60
N SER A 155 -12.44 5.95 0.15
CA SER A 155 -13.57 6.27 -0.72
C SER A 155 -14.71 7.02 -0.04
N ASN A 156 -14.70 7.16 1.30
CA ASN A 156 -15.77 7.78 2.09
C ASN A 156 -17.16 7.22 1.76
N GLY A 157 -17.25 5.91 1.52
CA GLY A 157 -18.52 5.26 1.19
C GLY A 157 -18.97 5.41 -0.26
N ASN A 158 -18.13 5.88 -1.16
CA ASN A 158 -18.42 5.93 -2.61
C ASN A 158 -18.58 4.51 -3.17
N LYS A 159 -19.80 3.97 -3.09
CA LYS A 159 -20.13 2.61 -3.54
C LYS A 159 -19.69 2.31 -4.98
N PRO A 160 -19.94 3.19 -5.97
CA PRO A 160 -19.48 2.95 -7.36
C PRO A 160 -17.97 2.78 -7.47
N LEU A 161 -17.17 3.55 -6.74
CA LEU A 161 -15.72 3.41 -6.73
C LEU A 161 -15.30 2.10 -6.05
N MET A 162 -15.92 1.78 -4.92
CA MET A 162 -15.67 0.53 -4.20
C MET A 162 -15.99 -0.70 -5.05
N ALA A 163 -17.11 -0.68 -5.78
CA ALA A 163 -17.47 -1.75 -6.71
C ALA A 163 -16.41 -1.95 -7.80
N ARG A 164 -15.92 -0.84 -8.41
CA ARG A 164 -14.83 -0.91 -9.39
C ARG A 164 -13.53 -1.47 -8.79
N ASN A 165 -13.22 -1.13 -7.56
CA ASN A 165 -12.04 -1.65 -6.86
C ASN A 165 -12.17 -3.16 -6.61
N TRP A 166 -13.32 -3.64 -6.16
CA TRP A 166 -13.58 -5.07 -5.97
C TRP A 166 -13.50 -5.84 -7.29
N SER A 167 -13.98 -5.26 -8.39
CA SER A 167 -13.83 -5.85 -9.73
C SER A 167 -12.35 -5.94 -10.17
N LEU A 168 -11.51 -4.96 -9.81
CA LEU A 168 -10.07 -5.04 -10.05
C LEU A 168 -9.40 -6.15 -9.21
N ILE A 169 -9.81 -6.30 -7.95
CA ILE A 169 -9.33 -7.36 -7.06
C ILE A 169 -9.70 -8.74 -7.62
N SER A 170 -10.98 -8.93 -8.01
CA SER A 170 -11.44 -10.18 -8.66
C SER A 170 -10.56 -10.52 -9.86
N LYS A 171 -10.35 -9.55 -10.76
CA LYS A 171 -9.53 -9.76 -11.94
C LYS A 171 -8.07 -10.11 -11.61
N ALA A 172 -7.46 -9.43 -10.65
CA ALA A 172 -6.09 -9.69 -10.23
C ALA A 172 -5.93 -11.07 -9.59
N ARG A 173 -6.88 -11.49 -8.74
CA ARG A 173 -6.90 -12.82 -8.11
C ARG A 173 -7.06 -13.91 -9.15
N ARG A 174 -7.98 -13.74 -10.12
CA ARG A 174 -8.18 -14.69 -11.22
C ARG A 174 -6.92 -14.87 -12.06
N LEU A 175 -6.21 -13.78 -12.36
CA LEU A 175 -4.94 -13.83 -13.11
C LEU A 175 -3.78 -14.45 -12.31
N ARG A 176 -3.88 -14.49 -10.97
CA ARG A 176 -2.95 -15.22 -10.09
C ARG A 176 -3.31 -16.69 -9.90
N GLY A 177 -4.43 -17.14 -10.41
CA GLY A 177 -4.94 -18.50 -10.21
C GLY A 177 -5.77 -18.71 -8.95
N ASP A 178 -6.08 -17.65 -8.20
CA ASP A 178 -6.97 -17.67 -7.04
C ASP A 178 -8.42 -17.47 -7.49
N ALA A 179 -9.03 -18.56 -7.96
CA ALA A 179 -10.40 -18.52 -8.47
C ALA A 179 -11.42 -18.25 -7.34
N VAL A 180 -11.24 -18.88 -6.18
CA VAL A 180 -12.18 -18.74 -5.05
C VAL A 180 -12.18 -17.30 -4.54
N GLY A 181 -11.02 -16.74 -4.27
CA GLY A 181 -10.90 -15.36 -3.84
C GLY A 181 -11.35 -14.35 -4.90
N ALA A 182 -11.24 -14.71 -6.19
CA ALA A 182 -11.77 -13.87 -7.27
C ALA A 182 -13.30 -13.81 -7.25
N ASP A 183 -13.96 -14.95 -7.05
CA ASP A 183 -15.42 -15.03 -6.98
C ASP A 183 -15.97 -14.29 -5.75
N GLU A 184 -15.31 -14.39 -4.59
CA GLU A 184 -15.63 -13.59 -3.40
C GLU A 184 -15.55 -12.08 -3.67
N ALA A 185 -14.51 -11.64 -4.36
CA ALA A 185 -14.34 -10.23 -4.72
C ALA A 185 -15.42 -9.78 -5.72
N GLU A 186 -15.85 -10.64 -6.63
CA GLU A 186 -16.91 -10.35 -7.58
C GLU A 186 -18.27 -10.18 -6.89
N VAL A 187 -18.58 -11.02 -5.90
CA VAL A 187 -19.78 -10.88 -5.05
C VAL A 187 -19.78 -9.52 -4.33
N ASN A 188 -18.64 -9.11 -3.77
CA ASN A 188 -18.51 -7.80 -3.13
C ASN A 188 -18.74 -6.64 -4.11
N ALA A 189 -18.22 -6.75 -5.34
CA ALA A 189 -18.46 -5.76 -6.39
C ALA A 189 -19.94 -5.67 -6.75
N TYR A 190 -20.60 -6.81 -6.89
CA TYR A 190 -22.03 -6.88 -7.21
C TYR A 190 -22.91 -6.23 -6.14
N GLN A 191 -22.68 -6.54 -4.87
CA GLN A 191 -23.43 -5.98 -3.73
C GLN A 191 -23.33 -4.45 -3.61
N LEU A 192 -22.22 -3.87 -4.08
CA LEU A 192 -22.00 -2.43 -4.04
C LEU A 192 -22.57 -1.69 -5.26
N SER A 193 -22.89 -2.42 -6.33
CA SER A 193 -23.41 -1.84 -7.56
C SER A 193 -24.95 -1.90 -7.65
N HIS A 194 -25.58 -2.60 -6.72
CA HIS A 194 -27.04 -2.77 -6.57
C HIS A 194 -27.49 -2.38 -5.19
#